data_1ec6f9d99be5d78caf523fea56ae32ec
#
_entry.id   1ec6f9d99be5d78caf523fea56ae32ec
#
_cell.length_a   1.000
_cell.length_b   1.000
_cell.length_c   1.000
_cell.angle_alpha   90.00
_cell.angle_beta   90.00
_cell.angle_gamma   90.00
#
_symmetry.space_group_name_H-M   'P 1'
#
loop_
_entity.id
_entity.type
_entity.pdbx_description
1 polymer ?
#
loop_
_entity_poly.entity_id
_entity_poly.type
_entity_poly.pdbx_seq_one_letter_code
_entity_poly.pdbx_strand_id
1 'polypeptide(L)'
;DTCSAPEYFSNPWSIQADTLLKCSWWAENGDFGIWEGLGSCGFHTTDITYYGSFLLMALFPQLQLRQMRMGLRFQREDGRVHHFFRPDFDHVDEGYDRVDMNQQFVLMVCRDYLWTGDRAYLEEMWEPVKKAMDSIEALDGNGDGLPDQDTRYNTYDAWRFRGTPAYIAGLWLGALLAAVRLADEMQDENRKTHWQALLEKGRASFENLWNGSYYSLWVDGEERDECLMTGQLDAQWYCHLLGIGSYVPSDKERKVLRQVWVSQLFGGGRIDQRLLP
;
A
#
# COMPACT_ATOMS: atom_id res chain seq x y z
N ASP A 1 12.89 -23.86 19.22
CA ASP A 1 11.51 -24.35 19.14
C ASP A 1 10.70 -24.11 20.38
N THR A 2 10.44 -22.86 20.67
CA THR A 2 9.70 -22.46 21.85
C THR A 2 8.53 -21.56 21.49
N CYS A 3 8.03 -21.68 20.26
CA CYS A 3 6.86 -20.90 19.87
C CYS A 3 5.62 -21.58 20.46
N SER A 4 5.05 -21.00 21.50
CA SER A 4 3.75 -21.39 22.05
C SER A 4 2.57 -20.96 21.15
N ALA A 5 2.86 -20.28 20.04
CA ALA A 5 1.84 -19.86 19.09
C ALA A 5 1.32 -21.05 18.28
N PRO A 6 0.04 -21.05 17.88
CA PRO A 6 -0.50 -22.06 17.00
C PRO A 6 0.31 -22.18 15.69
N GLU A 7 0.36 -23.39 15.11
CA GLU A 7 1.16 -23.70 13.92
C GLU A 7 0.87 -22.77 12.73
N TYR A 8 -0.39 -22.36 12.56
CA TYR A 8 -0.77 -21.42 11.51
C TYR A 8 -0.20 -20.01 11.67
N PHE A 9 0.35 -19.67 12.86
CA PHE A 9 1.13 -18.47 13.08
C PHE A 9 2.63 -18.71 12.94
N SER A 10 3.15 -19.81 13.49
CA SER A 10 4.58 -20.09 13.50
C SER A 10 5.13 -20.39 12.10
N ASN A 11 4.37 -21.09 11.26
CA ASN A 11 4.78 -21.42 9.89
C ASN A 11 5.00 -20.20 9.00
N PRO A 12 4.06 -19.22 8.89
CA PRO A 12 4.31 -18.00 8.13
C PRO A 12 5.55 -17.22 8.60
N TRP A 13 5.79 -17.14 9.90
CA TRP A 13 6.99 -16.49 10.45
C TRP A 13 8.27 -17.19 10.01
N SER A 14 8.30 -18.51 10.08
CA SER A 14 9.44 -19.31 9.66
C SER A 14 9.72 -19.17 8.17
N ILE A 15 8.67 -19.16 7.34
CA ILE A 15 8.78 -18.98 5.90
C ILE A 15 9.31 -17.58 5.56
N GLN A 16 8.80 -16.53 6.20
CA GLN A 16 9.29 -15.17 5.98
C GLN A 16 10.76 -15.01 6.42
N ALA A 17 11.15 -15.60 7.55
CA ALA A 17 12.53 -15.58 7.99
C ALA A 17 13.46 -16.29 7.00
N ASP A 18 13.05 -17.43 6.45
CA ASP A 18 13.78 -18.17 5.42
C ASP A 18 13.90 -17.35 4.12
N THR A 19 12.85 -16.65 3.74
CA THR A 19 12.86 -15.73 2.59
C THR A 19 13.86 -14.60 2.80
N LEU A 20 13.88 -13.96 3.97
CA LEU A 20 14.89 -12.93 4.28
C LEU A 20 16.31 -13.45 4.11
N LEU A 21 16.59 -14.66 4.62
CA LEU A 21 17.93 -15.26 4.52
C LEU A 21 18.34 -15.59 3.09
N LYS A 22 17.40 -16.04 2.25
CA LYS A 22 17.68 -16.51 0.88
C LYS A 22 17.62 -15.43 -0.18
N CYS A 23 16.82 -14.38 0.05
CA CYS A 23 16.54 -13.34 -0.94
C CYS A 23 17.23 -12.00 -0.62
N SER A 24 17.96 -11.91 0.49
CA SER A 24 18.68 -10.68 0.84
C SER A 24 19.96 -10.54 0.02
N TRP A 25 20.16 -9.36 -0.56
CA TRP A 25 21.41 -8.97 -1.21
C TRP A 25 21.97 -7.72 -0.57
N TRP A 26 23.29 -7.74 -0.39
CA TRP A 26 24.05 -6.64 0.22
C TRP A 26 25.25 -6.31 -0.65
N ALA A 27 25.29 -5.11 -1.20
CA ALA A 27 26.39 -4.64 -2.03
C ALA A 27 27.54 -4.08 -1.18
N GLU A 28 28.75 -4.02 -1.75
CA GLU A 28 29.96 -3.49 -1.07
C GLU A 28 29.81 -2.03 -0.65
N ASN A 29 29.07 -1.21 -1.41
CA ASN A 29 28.76 0.18 -1.08
C ASN A 29 27.71 0.31 0.05
N GLY A 30 27.21 -0.82 0.55
CA GLY A 30 26.22 -0.91 1.61
C GLY A 30 24.78 -0.87 1.12
N ASP A 31 24.50 -0.82 -0.17
CA ASP A 31 23.14 -0.97 -0.68
C ASP A 31 22.57 -2.35 -0.31
N PHE A 32 21.28 -2.39 -0.02
CA PHE A 32 20.60 -3.58 0.45
C PHE A 32 19.24 -3.68 -0.22
N GLY A 33 18.87 -4.88 -0.63
CA GLY A 33 17.54 -5.14 -1.15
C GLY A 33 17.13 -6.58 -0.94
N ILE A 34 15.82 -6.80 -0.81
CA ILE A 34 15.19 -8.13 -0.84
C ILE A 34 14.79 -8.43 -2.27
N TRP A 35 15.23 -9.57 -2.79
CA TRP A 35 14.82 -10.07 -4.10
C TRP A 35 13.37 -10.57 -4.03
N GLU A 36 12.56 -10.15 -4.99
CA GLU A 36 11.15 -10.50 -5.08
C GLU A 36 10.92 -12.02 -5.19
N GLY A 37 11.71 -12.71 -6.00
CA GLY A 37 11.63 -14.16 -6.13
C GLY A 37 12.12 -14.72 -7.47
N LEU A 38 12.02 -16.05 -7.61
CA LEU A 38 12.35 -16.76 -8.83
C LEU A 38 11.37 -16.38 -9.95
N GLY A 39 11.86 -15.83 -11.04
CA GLY A 39 11.05 -15.46 -12.21
C GLY A 39 10.85 -13.95 -12.36
N SER A 40 11.00 -13.17 -11.32
CA SER A 40 11.16 -11.72 -11.40
C SER A 40 12.51 -11.32 -10.82
N CYS A 41 13.22 -10.44 -11.51
CA CYS A 41 14.56 -9.99 -11.11
C CYS A 41 14.54 -8.66 -10.36
N GLY A 42 13.43 -8.33 -9.73
CA GLY A 42 13.26 -7.09 -8.96
C GLY A 42 13.83 -7.20 -7.55
N PHE A 43 14.56 -6.15 -7.14
CA PHE A 43 14.97 -5.92 -5.75
C PHE A 43 14.22 -4.73 -5.20
N HIS A 44 13.82 -4.81 -3.94
CA HIS A 44 13.02 -3.76 -3.32
C HIS A 44 11.84 -3.36 -4.22
N THR A 45 11.15 -4.36 -4.76
CA THR A 45 9.91 -4.15 -5.50
C THR A 45 8.92 -3.49 -4.56
N THR A 46 8.43 -2.30 -4.92
CA THR A 46 7.70 -1.42 -3.98
C THR A 46 6.45 -2.10 -3.42
N ASP A 47 5.64 -2.71 -4.27
CA ASP A 47 4.43 -3.42 -3.85
C ASP A 47 4.74 -4.70 -3.03
N ILE A 48 5.78 -5.45 -3.40
CA ILE A 48 6.21 -6.62 -2.62
C ILE A 48 6.78 -6.18 -1.26
N THR A 49 7.54 -5.10 -1.22
CA THR A 49 8.07 -4.54 0.04
C THR A 49 6.94 -4.05 0.94
N TYR A 50 5.89 -3.46 0.36
CA TYR A 50 4.71 -3.03 1.09
C TYR A 50 4.06 -4.17 1.88
N TYR A 51 3.88 -5.34 1.26
CA TYR A 51 3.31 -6.54 1.91
C TYR A 51 4.31 -7.35 2.71
N GLY A 52 5.56 -7.45 2.25
CA GLY A 52 6.53 -8.44 2.72
C GLY A 52 7.55 -7.93 3.74
N SER A 53 7.68 -6.62 3.96
CA SER A 53 8.78 -6.10 4.78
C SER A 53 8.49 -6.01 6.28
N PHE A 54 7.37 -6.51 6.77
CA PHE A 54 7.02 -6.45 8.21
C PHE A 54 8.02 -7.17 9.10
N LEU A 55 8.45 -8.37 8.70
CA LEU A 55 9.45 -9.11 9.45
C LEU A 55 10.82 -8.43 9.40
N LEU A 56 11.21 -7.90 8.21
CA LEU A 56 12.42 -7.12 8.05
C LEU A 56 12.40 -5.90 8.98
N MET A 57 11.29 -5.17 8.99
CA MET A 57 11.11 -4.00 9.84
C MET A 57 11.14 -4.35 11.33
N ALA A 58 10.55 -5.48 11.73
CA ALA A 58 10.50 -5.91 13.12
C ALA A 58 11.87 -6.38 13.65
N LEU A 59 12.66 -7.07 12.83
CA LEU A 59 13.93 -7.67 13.25
C LEU A 59 15.16 -6.84 12.85
N PHE A 60 15.10 -6.18 11.70
CA PHE A 60 16.23 -5.46 11.11
C PHE A 60 15.81 -4.11 10.54
N PRO A 61 15.25 -3.19 11.38
CA PRO A 61 14.68 -1.93 10.91
C PRO A 61 15.67 -1.09 10.09
N GLN A 62 16.97 -1.12 10.45
CA GLN A 62 17.98 -0.38 9.71
C GLN A 62 18.16 -0.85 8.27
N LEU A 63 17.89 -2.13 7.97
CA LEU A 63 17.94 -2.64 6.60
C LEU A 63 16.71 -2.19 5.81
N GLN A 64 15.53 -2.16 6.45
CA GLN A 64 14.34 -1.60 5.84
C GLN A 64 14.52 -0.11 5.51
N LEU A 65 14.99 0.69 6.47
CA LEU A 65 15.23 2.11 6.22
C LEU A 65 16.29 2.34 5.12
N ARG A 66 17.27 1.46 5.02
CA ARG A 66 18.30 1.53 3.99
C ARG A 66 17.73 1.30 2.59
N GLN A 67 16.93 0.26 2.39
CA GLN A 67 16.31 0.04 1.07
C GLN A 67 15.32 1.15 0.70
N MET A 68 14.59 1.72 1.66
CA MET A 68 13.75 2.89 1.39
C MET A 68 14.57 4.11 0.95
N ARG A 69 15.70 4.39 1.62
CA ARG A 69 16.63 5.45 1.23
C ARG A 69 17.23 5.23 -0.16
N MET A 70 17.56 3.99 -0.48
CA MET A 70 18.02 3.63 -1.82
C MET A 70 16.96 3.99 -2.87
N GLY A 71 15.68 3.75 -2.57
CA GLY A 71 14.55 4.10 -3.44
C GLY A 71 14.48 5.59 -3.79
N LEU A 72 14.86 6.47 -2.86
CA LEU A 72 14.83 7.91 -3.11
C LEU A 72 15.71 8.37 -4.28
N ARG A 73 16.82 7.68 -4.53
CA ARG A 73 17.72 8.02 -5.66
C ARG A 73 17.03 7.97 -7.01
N PHE A 74 15.91 7.26 -7.09
CA PHE A 74 15.19 6.97 -8.33
C PHE A 74 13.77 7.54 -8.35
N GLN A 75 13.37 8.29 -7.34
CA GLN A 75 12.10 9.02 -7.43
C GLN A 75 12.22 10.09 -8.54
N ARG A 76 11.27 10.08 -9.46
CA ARG A 76 11.25 11.02 -10.57
C ARG A 76 10.91 12.44 -10.10
N GLU A 77 11.23 13.42 -10.95
CA GLU A 77 10.91 14.84 -10.68
C GLU A 77 9.40 15.08 -10.56
N ASP A 78 8.59 14.30 -11.30
CA ASP A 78 7.14 14.31 -11.22
C ASP A 78 6.57 13.61 -9.97
N GLY A 79 7.44 13.13 -9.09
CA GLY A 79 7.08 12.47 -7.83
C GLY A 79 6.78 10.98 -7.93
N ARG A 80 6.81 10.39 -9.13
CA ARG A 80 6.58 8.95 -9.30
C ARG A 80 7.67 8.12 -8.63
N VAL A 81 7.23 7.10 -7.91
CA VAL A 81 8.08 6.12 -7.23
C VAL A 81 8.36 4.96 -8.18
N HIS A 82 9.54 4.38 -8.08
CA HIS A 82 9.95 3.23 -8.86
C HIS A 82 9.11 1.97 -8.56
N HIS A 83 9.11 1.01 -9.48
CA HIS A 83 8.53 -0.30 -9.22
C HIS A 83 9.57 -1.21 -8.53
N PHE A 84 10.73 -1.50 -9.16
CA PHE A 84 11.82 -2.27 -8.56
C PHE A 84 13.21 -1.83 -9.04
N PHE A 85 14.25 -2.23 -8.31
CA PHE A 85 15.65 -2.13 -8.76
C PHE A 85 16.07 -3.34 -9.56
N ARG A 86 16.95 -3.10 -10.51
CA ARG A 86 17.68 -4.17 -11.18
C ARG A 86 18.82 -4.71 -10.27
N PRO A 87 19.40 -5.90 -10.59
CA PRO A 87 20.40 -6.54 -9.72
C PRO A 87 21.68 -5.73 -9.48
N ASP A 88 21.95 -4.73 -10.29
CA ASP A 88 23.10 -3.81 -10.11
C ASP A 88 22.85 -2.69 -9.09
N PHE A 89 21.60 -2.50 -8.63
CA PHE A 89 21.17 -1.42 -7.76
C PHE A 89 21.38 0.01 -8.29
N ASP A 90 21.83 0.16 -9.53
CA ASP A 90 22.08 1.44 -10.19
C ASP A 90 21.01 1.80 -11.22
N HIS A 91 20.15 0.84 -11.55
CA HIS A 91 19.06 1.01 -12.48
C HIS A 91 17.74 0.53 -11.88
N VAL A 92 16.67 1.17 -12.30
CA VAL A 92 15.29 0.75 -12.00
C VAL A 92 14.63 0.26 -13.29
N ASP A 93 13.51 -0.43 -13.15
CA ASP A 93 12.65 -0.69 -14.28
C ASP A 93 11.90 0.59 -14.71
N GLU A 94 11.22 0.51 -15.86
CA GLU A 94 10.41 1.62 -16.38
C GLU A 94 8.97 1.60 -15.84
N GLY A 95 8.70 0.87 -14.74
CA GLY A 95 7.38 0.65 -14.16
C GLY A 95 6.79 1.84 -13.40
N TYR A 96 7.19 3.07 -13.72
CA TYR A 96 6.67 4.29 -13.11
C TYR A 96 5.22 4.61 -13.48
N ASP A 97 4.64 3.90 -14.40
CA ASP A 97 3.22 3.98 -14.77
C ASP A 97 2.30 3.24 -13.79
N ARG A 98 2.84 2.42 -12.88
CA ARG A 98 2.04 1.79 -11.82
C ARG A 98 1.60 2.81 -10.80
N VAL A 99 0.30 3.04 -10.75
CA VAL A 99 -0.30 4.15 -9.99
C VAL A 99 -0.27 3.95 -8.49
N ASP A 100 -0.18 2.71 -8.01
CA ASP A 100 -0.25 2.32 -6.61
C ASP A 100 1.09 2.39 -5.85
N MET A 101 2.22 2.49 -6.54
CA MET A 101 3.55 2.54 -5.91
C MET A 101 3.72 3.74 -4.98
N ASN A 102 3.20 4.90 -5.38
CA ASN A 102 3.31 6.12 -4.59
C ASN A 102 2.58 6.03 -3.24
N GLN A 103 1.35 5.52 -3.24
CA GLN A 103 0.54 5.39 -2.04
C GLN A 103 1.15 4.35 -1.09
N GLN A 104 1.64 3.23 -1.62
CA GLN A 104 2.34 2.21 -0.86
C GLN A 104 3.63 2.75 -0.24
N PHE A 105 4.40 3.55 -0.99
CA PHE A 105 5.58 4.23 -0.48
C PHE A 105 5.26 5.13 0.71
N VAL A 106 4.23 5.97 0.62
CA VAL A 106 3.84 6.87 1.72
C VAL A 106 3.40 6.09 2.96
N LEU A 107 2.63 5.02 2.78
CA LEU A 107 2.22 4.13 3.87
C LEU A 107 3.44 3.44 4.53
N MET A 108 4.42 2.98 3.75
CA MET A 108 5.66 2.41 4.27
C MET A 108 6.49 3.43 5.05
N VAL A 109 6.64 4.65 4.54
CA VAL A 109 7.35 5.72 5.27
C VAL A 109 6.70 6.00 6.61
N CYS A 110 5.36 6.06 6.64
CA CYS A 110 4.62 6.25 7.88
C CYS A 110 4.84 5.09 8.87
N ARG A 111 4.75 3.84 8.42
CA ARG A 111 5.05 2.66 9.23
C ARG A 111 6.47 2.71 9.79
N ASP A 112 7.43 2.94 8.93
CA ASP A 112 8.84 2.89 9.28
C ASP A 112 9.19 3.96 10.33
N TYR A 113 8.62 5.16 10.17
CA TYR A 113 8.76 6.20 11.18
C TYR A 113 8.07 5.84 12.51
N LEU A 114 6.81 5.41 12.47
CA LEU A 114 6.05 5.10 13.68
C LEU A 114 6.66 3.95 14.49
N TRP A 115 7.28 2.99 13.82
CA TRP A 115 7.88 1.82 14.48
C TRP A 115 9.30 2.05 14.96
N THR A 116 10.04 3.00 14.37
CA THR A 116 11.43 3.29 14.78
C THR A 116 11.55 4.54 15.65
N GLY A 117 10.66 5.51 15.49
CA GLY A 117 10.82 6.85 16.04
C GLY A 117 12.00 7.64 15.43
N ASP A 118 12.56 7.18 14.28
CA ASP A 118 13.71 7.82 13.64
C ASP A 118 13.29 9.14 12.96
N ARG A 119 13.46 10.23 13.70
CA ARG A 119 13.13 11.59 13.25
C ARG A 119 13.97 12.00 12.04
N ALA A 120 15.24 11.62 12.00
CA ALA A 120 16.12 11.98 10.88
C ALA A 120 15.67 11.28 9.59
N TYR A 121 15.21 10.03 9.69
CA TYR A 121 14.59 9.33 8.57
C TYR A 121 13.33 10.06 8.07
N LEU A 122 12.44 10.48 8.96
CA LEU A 122 11.25 11.22 8.56
C LEU A 122 11.58 12.54 7.86
N GLU A 123 12.55 13.29 8.38
CA GLU A 123 13.00 14.55 7.78
C GLU A 123 13.58 14.33 6.36
N GLU A 124 14.33 13.26 6.17
CA GLU A 124 14.86 12.85 4.86
C GLU A 124 13.74 12.46 3.88
N MET A 125 12.70 11.74 4.36
CA MET A 125 11.60 11.25 3.54
C MET A 125 10.52 12.31 3.27
N TRP A 126 10.52 13.44 3.96
CA TRP A 126 9.41 14.39 3.91
C TRP A 126 9.17 15.00 2.53
N GLU A 127 10.22 15.52 1.87
CA GLU A 127 10.08 16.05 0.50
C GLU A 127 9.67 14.97 -0.51
N PRO A 128 10.27 13.77 -0.51
CA PRO A 128 9.79 12.63 -1.30
C PRO A 128 8.32 12.27 -1.08
N VAL A 129 7.85 12.27 0.16
CA VAL A 129 6.44 12.01 0.48
C VAL A 129 5.54 13.07 -0.15
N LYS A 130 5.87 14.35 -0.01
CA LYS A 130 5.08 15.43 -0.61
C LYS A 130 4.99 15.30 -2.13
N LYS A 131 6.11 15.04 -2.80
CA LYS A 131 6.15 14.81 -4.24
C LYS A 131 5.31 13.60 -4.66
N ALA A 132 5.39 12.51 -3.90
CA ALA A 132 4.60 11.32 -4.17
C ALA A 132 3.10 11.58 -4.06
N MET A 133 2.67 12.34 -3.05
CA MET A 133 1.28 12.72 -2.85
C MET A 133 0.79 13.67 -3.95
N ASP A 134 1.56 14.70 -4.29
CA ASP A 134 1.22 15.67 -5.35
C ASP A 134 1.06 14.95 -6.70
N SER A 135 1.90 13.95 -6.98
CA SER A 135 1.83 13.15 -8.21
C SER A 135 0.52 12.36 -8.34
N ILE A 136 -0.02 11.82 -7.25
CA ILE A 136 -1.29 11.07 -7.29
C ILE A 136 -2.49 11.99 -7.23
N GLU A 137 -2.43 13.08 -6.48
CA GLU A 137 -3.47 14.11 -6.49
C GLU A 137 -3.73 14.65 -7.90
N ALA A 138 -2.67 14.81 -8.71
CA ALA A 138 -2.79 15.25 -10.11
C ALA A 138 -3.57 14.29 -11.02
N LEU A 139 -3.86 13.06 -10.57
CA LEU A 139 -4.67 12.06 -11.28
C LEU A 139 -6.16 12.14 -10.94
N ASP A 140 -6.59 13.06 -10.11
CA ASP A 140 -8.00 13.39 -9.86
C ASP A 140 -8.50 14.30 -10.98
N GLY A 141 -8.90 13.71 -12.09
CA GLY A 141 -9.30 14.47 -13.29
C GLY A 141 -10.69 15.08 -13.19
N ASN A 142 -11.59 14.46 -12.43
CA ASN A 142 -12.96 14.94 -12.25
C ASN A 142 -13.12 15.84 -11.02
N GLY A 143 -12.08 15.97 -10.21
CA GLY A 143 -12.04 16.83 -9.03
C GLY A 143 -12.89 16.31 -7.87
N ASP A 144 -13.06 14.99 -7.71
CA ASP A 144 -13.85 14.40 -6.64
C ASP A 144 -13.05 13.95 -5.42
N GLY A 145 -11.73 14.12 -5.44
CA GLY A 145 -10.79 13.78 -4.37
C GLY A 145 -10.23 12.36 -4.48
N LEU A 146 -10.50 11.64 -5.58
CA LEU A 146 -10.00 10.30 -5.86
C LEU A 146 -9.28 10.24 -7.20
N PRO A 147 -8.18 9.48 -7.35
CA PRO A 147 -7.53 9.30 -8.64
C PRO A 147 -8.43 8.47 -9.56
N ASP A 148 -8.72 9.01 -10.75
CA ASP A 148 -9.51 8.38 -11.80
C ASP A 148 -8.78 8.29 -13.14
N GLN A 149 -7.60 8.93 -13.26
CA GLN A 149 -6.76 8.90 -14.44
C GLN A 149 -5.56 7.95 -14.27
N ASP A 150 -5.10 7.37 -15.37
CA ASP A 150 -3.94 6.47 -15.43
C ASP A 150 -4.00 5.27 -14.47
N THR A 151 -5.21 4.85 -14.07
CA THR A 151 -5.40 3.77 -13.08
C THR A 151 -5.22 2.37 -13.67
N ARG A 152 -4.88 2.28 -14.96
CA ARG A 152 -4.81 1.03 -15.71
C ARG A 152 -3.72 0.08 -15.24
N TYR A 153 -2.53 0.60 -14.94
CA TYR A 153 -1.38 -0.19 -14.53
C TYR A 153 -1.21 -0.12 -13.01
N ASN A 154 -1.05 -1.28 -12.39
CA ASN A 154 -1.01 -1.45 -10.94
C ASN A 154 -0.34 -2.79 -10.57
N THR A 155 -0.22 -3.10 -9.29
CA THR A 155 0.38 -4.34 -8.76
C THR A 155 -0.23 -5.64 -9.28
N TYR A 156 -1.46 -5.60 -9.79
CA TYR A 156 -2.13 -6.79 -10.35
C TYR A 156 -1.78 -7.06 -11.83
N ASP A 157 -0.78 -6.37 -12.39
CA ASP A 157 -0.19 -6.58 -13.72
C ASP A 157 -1.19 -6.68 -14.88
N ALA A 158 -1.78 -7.86 -15.05
CA ALA A 158 -2.71 -8.16 -16.14
C ALA A 158 -4.13 -7.64 -15.87
N TRP A 159 -4.47 -7.33 -14.63
CA TRP A 159 -5.82 -6.88 -14.26
C TRP A 159 -5.91 -5.35 -14.39
N ARG A 160 -6.35 -4.93 -15.54
CA ARG A 160 -6.39 -3.52 -15.92
C ARG A 160 -7.64 -2.85 -15.40
N PHE A 161 -7.46 -1.83 -14.58
CA PHE A 161 -8.55 -1.01 -14.07
C PHE A 161 -8.82 0.18 -14.99
N ARG A 162 -9.91 0.89 -14.70
CA ARG A 162 -10.28 2.14 -15.37
C ARG A 162 -11.12 3.00 -14.44
N GLY A 163 -11.20 4.32 -14.73
CA GLY A 163 -11.91 5.26 -13.88
C GLY A 163 -11.39 5.22 -12.44
N THR A 164 -12.27 5.17 -11.47
CA THR A 164 -11.96 5.09 -10.03
C THR A 164 -12.05 3.65 -9.53
N PRO A 165 -10.93 2.89 -9.42
CA PRO A 165 -10.92 1.55 -8.84
C PRO A 165 -10.95 1.58 -7.31
N ALA A 166 -11.71 0.69 -6.68
CA ALA A 166 -11.79 0.61 -5.22
C ALA A 166 -10.43 0.39 -4.55
N TYR A 167 -9.57 -0.44 -5.14
CA TYR A 167 -8.22 -0.70 -4.65
C TYR A 167 -7.35 0.57 -4.66
N ILE A 168 -7.26 1.27 -5.80
CA ILE A 168 -6.44 2.47 -5.96
C ILE A 168 -6.98 3.62 -5.09
N ALA A 169 -8.29 3.85 -5.12
CA ALA A 169 -8.94 4.86 -4.31
C ALA A 169 -8.79 4.58 -2.80
N GLY A 170 -8.88 3.30 -2.40
CA GLY A 170 -8.63 2.88 -1.01
C GLY A 170 -7.18 3.11 -0.58
N LEU A 171 -6.19 2.77 -1.44
CA LEU A 171 -4.78 3.08 -1.18
C LEU A 171 -4.54 4.58 -1.04
N TRP A 172 -5.16 5.40 -1.91
CA TRP A 172 -5.08 6.85 -1.81
C TRP A 172 -5.61 7.38 -0.49
N LEU A 173 -6.80 6.95 -0.06
CA LEU A 173 -7.38 7.35 1.23
C LEU A 173 -6.51 6.91 2.41
N GLY A 174 -5.92 5.72 2.34
CA GLY A 174 -4.94 5.26 3.33
C GLY A 174 -3.67 6.10 3.34
N ALA A 175 -3.14 6.45 2.16
CA ALA A 175 -1.98 7.32 2.04
C ALA A 175 -2.27 8.75 2.56
N LEU A 176 -3.47 9.28 2.34
CA LEU A 176 -3.90 10.55 2.92
C LEU A 176 -3.93 10.50 4.46
N LEU A 177 -4.43 9.43 5.06
CA LEU A 177 -4.35 9.23 6.53
C LEU A 177 -2.91 9.23 7.02
N ALA A 178 -2.02 8.51 6.32
CA ALA A 178 -0.60 8.46 6.64
C ALA A 178 0.06 9.84 6.47
N ALA A 179 -0.20 10.52 5.36
CA ALA A 179 0.37 11.83 5.05
C ALA A 179 -0.09 12.91 6.05
N VAL A 180 -1.37 12.90 6.46
CA VAL A 180 -1.88 13.78 7.54
C VAL A 180 -1.13 13.54 8.85
N ARG A 181 -0.91 12.25 9.22
CA ARG A 181 -0.14 11.90 10.41
C ARG A 181 1.31 12.39 10.32
N LEU A 182 1.97 12.20 9.18
CA LEU A 182 3.34 12.66 8.96
C LEU A 182 3.45 14.19 8.95
N ALA A 183 2.47 14.89 8.37
CA ALA A 183 2.41 16.36 8.37
C ALA A 183 2.29 16.93 9.80
N ASP A 184 1.51 16.28 10.66
CA ASP A 184 1.41 16.63 12.08
C ASP A 184 2.76 16.49 12.78
N GLU A 185 3.46 15.39 12.57
CA GLU A 185 4.81 15.15 13.09
C GLU A 185 5.82 16.19 12.56
N MET A 186 5.72 16.57 11.29
CA MET A 186 6.58 17.55 10.65
C MET A 186 6.17 19.00 10.97
N GLN A 187 5.05 19.21 11.66
CA GLN A 187 4.47 20.53 11.95
C GLN A 187 4.17 21.35 10.67
N ASP A 188 3.82 20.66 9.58
CA ASP A 188 3.42 21.27 8.31
C ASP A 188 1.90 21.42 8.27
N GLU A 189 1.39 22.45 8.92
CA GLU A 189 -0.05 22.71 9.05
C GLU A 189 -0.72 22.97 7.68
N ASN A 190 0.01 23.48 6.70
CA ASN A 190 -0.52 23.72 5.36
C ASN A 190 -0.82 22.39 4.65
N ARG A 191 0.14 21.47 4.64
CA ARG A 191 -0.03 20.14 4.05
C ARG A 191 -1.07 19.32 4.82
N LYS A 192 -1.05 19.38 6.14
CA LYS A 192 -2.03 18.70 7.00
C LYS A 192 -3.45 19.12 6.66
N THR A 193 -3.73 20.43 6.64
CA THR A 193 -5.06 20.97 6.32
C THR A 193 -5.50 20.59 4.91
N HIS A 194 -4.60 20.69 3.94
CA HIS A 194 -4.87 20.33 2.55
C HIS A 194 -5.26 18.86 2.41
N TRP A 195 -4.43 17.95 2.95
CA TRP A 195 -4.69 16.51 2.86
C TRP A 195 -5.89 16.04 3.70
N GLN A 196 -6.19 16.72 4.81
CA GLN A 196 -7.44 16.48 5.54
C GLN A 196 -8.67 16.82 4.70
N ALA A 197 -8.65 17.94 3.99
CA ALA A 197 -9.74 18.32 3.10
C ALA A 197 -9.93 17.32 1.94
N LEU A 198 -8.83 16.87 1.34
CA LEU A 198 -8.85 15.82 0.32
C LEU A 198 -9.38 14.48 0.85
N LEU A 199 -8.95 14.09 2.04
CA LEU A 199 -9.41 12.86 2.70
C LEU A 199 -10.92 12.88 2.91
N GLU A 200 -11.48 13.96 3.43
CA GLU A 200 -12.93 14.08 3.65
C GLU A 200 -13.70 14.06 2.32
N LYS A 201 -13.20 14.76 1.30
CA LYS A 201 -13.78 14.76 -0.02
C LYS A 201 -13.74 13.37 -0.67
N GLY A 202 -12.57 12.74 -0.68
CA GLY A 202 -12.37 11.42 -1.26
C GLY A 202 -13.19 10.33 -0.55
N ARG A 203 -13.33 10.40 0.79
CA ARG A 203 -14.23 9.51 1.54
C ARG A 203 -15.69 9.61 1.07
N ALA A 204 -16.17 10.83 0.86
CA ALA A 204 -17.53 11.03 0.37
C ALA A 204 -17.71 10.44 -1.04
N SER A 205 -16.72 10.63 -1.91
CA SER A 205 -16.75 10.10 -3.29
C SER A 205 -16.55 8.58 -3.34
N PHE A 206 -15.78 8.00 -2.41
CA PHE A 206 -15.58 6.55 -2.31
C PHE A 206 -16.89 5.78 -2.08
N GLU A 207 -17.88 6.44 -1.47
CA GLU A 207 -19.21 5.88 -1.29
C GLU A 207 -19.92 5.57 -2.61
N ASN A 208 -19.57 6.22 -3.72
CA ASN A 208 -20.13 5.94 -5.04
C ASN A 208 -19.75 4.54 -5.57
N LEU A 209 -18.68 3.95 -5.05
CA LEU A 209 -18.27 2.58 -5.37
C LEU A 209 -19.12 1.53 -4.64
N TRP A 210 -19.85 1.91 -3.59
CA TRP A 210 -20.63 0.98 -2.77
C TRP A 210 -21.85 0.43 -3.51
N ASN A 211 -21.94 -0.91 -3.65
CA ASN A 211 -23.06 -1.58 -4.32
C ASN A 211 -24.13 -2.16 -3.37
N GLY A 212 -24.00 -1.87 -2.07
CA GLY A 212 -24.89 -2.40 -1.03
C GLY A 212 -24.27 -3.51 -0.19
N SER A 213 -23.27 -4.22 -0.71
CA SER A 213 -22.61 -5.35 -0.05
C SER A 213 -21.09 -5.23 0.02
N TYR A 214 -20.46 -4.66 -1.00
CA TYR A 214 -19.02 -4.42 -1.12
C TYR A 214 -18.76 -3.25 -2.07
N TYR A 215 -17.51 -2.84 -2.23
CA TYR A 215 -17.12 -1.81 -3.21
C TYR A 215 -16.89 -2.46 -4.57
N SER A 216 -17.51 -1.93 -5.61
CA SER A 216 -17.33 -2.35 -7.00
C SER A 216 -15.86 -2.25 -7.38
N LEU A 217 -15.40 -3.11 -8.29
CA LEU A 217 -14.01 -3.11 -8.73
C LEU A 217 -13.56 -1.73 -9.21
N TRP A 218 -14.39 -1.08 -10.06
CA TRP A 218 -14.20 0.30 -10.50
C TRP A 218 -15.53 0.92 -10.95
N VAL A 219 -15.54 2.24 -10.99
CA VAL A 219 -16.60 3.08 -11.59
C VAL A 219 -15.96 4.07 -12.55
N ASP A 220 -16.53 4.21 -13.76
CA ASP A 220 -16.07 5.12 -14.81
C ASP A 220 -17.31 5.77 -15.47
N GLY A 221 -17.69 6.94 -15.00
CA GLY A 221 -18.95 7.60 -15.36
C GLY A 221 -20.16 6.75 -14.96
N GLU A 222 -20.95 6.34 -15.96
CA GLU A 222 -22.12 5.47 -15.75
C GLU A 222 -21.75 3.96 -15.76
N GLU A 223 -20.55 3.63 -16.22
CA GLU A 223 -20.08 2.24 -16.27
C GLU A 223 -19.52 1.80 -14.92
N ARG A 224 -19.72 0.52 -14.60
CA ARG A 224 -19.31 -0.07 -13.33
C ARG A 224 -18.96 -1.54 -13.53
N ASP A 225 -17.91 -1.99 -12.87
CA ASP A 225 -17.56 -3.41 -12.77
C ASP A 225 -17.86 -3.90 -11.34
N GLU A 226 -18.80 -4.82 -11.23
CA GLU A 226 -19.26 -5.41 -9.95
C GLU A 226 -18.40 -6.60 -9.50
N CYS A 227 -17.23 -6.82 -10.10
CA CYS A 227 -16.34 -7.88 -9.66
C CYS A 227 -15.92 -7.67 -8.19
N LEU A 228 -16.06 -8.73 -7.38
CA LEU A 228 -15.62 -8.73 -5.99
C LEU A 228 -14.11 -8.93 -5.91
N MET A 229 -13.40 -7.87 -5.58
CA MET A 229 -11.96 -7.90 -5.39
C MET A 229 -11.60 -8.16 -3.93
N THR A 230 -10.69 -9.11 -3.67
CA THR A 230 -10.21 -9.41 -2.32
C THR A 230 -9.47 -8.23 -1.70
N GLY A 231 -8.62 -7.56 -2.48
CA GLY A 231 -7.77 -6.45 -2.04
C GLY A 231 -8.44 -5.08 -1.98
N GLN A 232 -9.78 -4.98 -2.10
CA GLN A 232 -10.47 -3.68 -2.13
C GLN A 232 -10.30 -2.82 -0.86
N LEU A 233 -9.94 -3.43 0.27
CA LEU A 233 -9.66 -2.77 1.55
C LEU A 233 -8.19 -2.91 1.97
N ASP A 234 -7.31 -3.03 1.02
CA ASP A 234 -5.89 -3.28 1.28
C ASP A 234 -5.26 -2.23 2.21
N ALA A 235 -5.43 -0.95 1.93
CA ALA A 235 -4.90 0.09 2.81
C ALA A 235 -5.61 0.18 4.17
N GLN A 236 -6.84 -0.32 4.30
CA GLN A 236 -7.59 -0.23 5.55
C GLN A 236 -6.96 -1.07 6.67
N TRP A 237 -6.54 -2.32 6.36
CA TRP A 237 -5.84 -3.13 7.35
C TRP A 237 -4.49 -2.52 7.74
N TYR A 238 -3.79 -1.89 6.76
CA TYR A 238 -2.53 -1.19 7.03
C TYR A 238 -2.73 -0.01 7.97
N CYS A 239 -3.78 0.80 7.73
CA CYS A 239 -4.15 1.91 8.62
C CYS A 239 -4.51 1.44 10.03
N HIS A 240 -5.22 0.31 10.17
CA HIS A 240 -5.50 -0.31 11.47
C HIS A 240 -4.23 -0.75 12.18
N LEU A 241 -3.32 -1.41 11.46
CA LEU A 241 -2.03 -1.84 12.00
C LEU A 241 -1.21 -0.67 12.54
N LEU A 242 -1.27 0.49 11.88
CA LEU A 242 -0.55 1.69 12.28
C LEU A 242 -1.31 2.56 13.31
N GLY A 243 -2.57 2.27 13.57
CA GLY A 243 -3.39 3.07 14.46
C GLY A 243 -3.66 4.50 13.97
N ILE A 244 -3.63 4.72 12.64
CA ILE A 244 -3.79 6.06 12.04
C ILE A 244 -5.23 6.39 11.62
N GLY A 245 -6.18 5.50 11.91
CA GLY A 245 -7.60 5.72 11.66
C GLY A 245 -8.18 4.78 10.61
N SER A 246 -9.37 5.15 10.11
CA SER A 246 -10.13 4.37 9.13
C SER A 246 -10.69 5.29 8.07
N TYR A 247 -10.67 4.87 6.80
CA TYR A 247 -11.35 5.60 5.73
C TYR A 247 -12.70 4.98 5.34
N VAL A 248 -13.01 3.80 5.88
CA VAL A 248 -14.25 3.06 5.63
C VAL A 248 -15.05 2.95 6.93
N PRO A 249 -16.39 3.13 6.90
CA PRO A 249 -17.25 2.84 8.05
C PRO A 249 -17.14 1.36 8.49
N SER A 250 -17.04 1.11 9.79
CA SER A 250 -16.76 -0.23 10.34
C SER A 250 -17.85 -1.27 10.03
N ASP A 251 -19.11 -0.85 9.80
CA ASP A 251 -20.17 -1.75 9.39
C ASP A 251 -20.01 -2.20 7.92
N LYS A 252 -19.56 -1.30 7.03
CA LYS A 252 -19.23 -1.63 5.65
C LYS A 252 -17.99 -2.49 5.55
N GLU A 253 -16.95 -2.17 6.32
CA GLU A 253 -15.74 -2.99 6.39
C GLU A 253 -16.08 -4.45 6.74
N ARG A 254 -16.87 -4.67 7.80
CA ARG A 254 -17.33 -6.03 8.16
C ARG A 254 -18.14 -6.71 7.06
N LYS A 255 -18.99 -5.97 6.35
CA LYS A 255 -19.76 -6.54 5.22
C LYS A 255 -18.83 -6.98 4.09
N VAL A 256 -17.86 -6.14 3.71
CA VAL A 256 -16.88 -6.48 2.67
C VAL A 256 -16.09 -7.73 3.05
N LEU A 257 -15.50 -7.75 4.25
CA LEU A 257 -14.71 -8.89 4.72
C LEU A 257 -15.53 -10.18 4.75
N ARG A 258 -16.79 -10.10 5.21
CA ARG A 258 -17.69 -11.24 5.17
C ARG A 258 -17.97 -11.71 3.75
N GLN A 259 -18.22 -10.78 2.82
CA GLN A 259 -18.51 -11.12 1.43
C GLN A 259 -17.30 -11.79 0.75
N VAL A 260 -16.10 -11.25 0.95
CA VAL A 260 -14.85 -11.83 0.46
C VAL A 260 -14.65 -13.24 1.03
N TRP A 261 -14.80 -13.38 2.35
CA TRP A 261 -14.66 -14.68 3.03
C TRP A 261 -15.61 -15.73 2.44
N VAL A 262 -16.90 -15.39 2.34
CA VAL A 262 -17.91 -16.31 1.84
C VAL A 262 -17.69 -16.70 0.38
N SER A 263 -17.42 -15.71 -0.48
CA SER A 263 -17.40 -15.91 -1.92
C SER A 263 -16.10 -16.49 -2.44
N GLN A 264 -14.97 -16.10 -1.86
CA GLN A 264 -13.67 -16.48 -2.40
C GLN A 264 -13.01 -17.65 -1.69
N LEU A 265 -13.20 -17.79 -0.38
CA LEU A 265 -12.60 -18.92 0.35
C LEU A 265 -13.44 -20.18 0.31
N PHE A 266 -14.75 -20.07 0.14
CA PHE A 266 -15.65 -21.24 0.15
C PHE A 266 -16.33 -21.50 -1.20
N GLY A 267 -15.94 -20.80 -2.28
CA GLY A 267 -16.32 -21.13 -3.65
C GLY A 267 -17.82 -21.13 -3.93
N GLY A 268 -18.62 -20.32 -3.25
CA GLY A 268 -20.07 -20.25 -3.43
C GLY A 268 -20.85 -21.48 -2.93
N GLY A 269 -20.20 -22.42 -2.25
CA GLY A 269 -20.87 -23.52 -1.55
C GLY A 269 -21.69 -23.00 -0.37
N ARG A 270 -22.72 -23.78 0.06
CA ARG A 270 -23.48 -23.44 1.27
C ARG A 270 -22.55 -23.43 2.48
N ILE A 271 -22.26 -22.24 2.99
CA ILE A 271 -21.50 -22.09 4.22
C ILE A 271 -22.42 -22.37 5.38
N ASP A 272 -21.95 -23.21 6.30
CA ASP A 272 -22.56 -23.31 7.61
C ASP A 272 -22.41 -21.95 8.32
N GLN A 273 -23.53 -21.21 8.44
CA GLN A 273 -23.53 -19.88 9.08
C GLN A 273 -22.98 -19.88 10.50
N ARG A 274 -22.87 -21.06 11.14
CA ARG A 274 -22.29 -21.24 12.48
C ARG A 274 -20.75 -21.12 12.49
N LEU A 275 -20.11 -21.16 11.31
CA LEU A 275 -18.65 -21.02 11.16
C LEU A 275 -18.22 -19.57 10.88
N LEU A 276 -19.17 -18.65 10.82
CA LEU A 276 -18.88 -17.23 10.64
C LEU A 276 -18.74 -16.57 12.02
N PRO A 277 -17.66 -15.84 12.28
CA PRO A 277 -17.46 -15.12 13.54
C PRO A 277 -18.50 -14.05 13.77
#